data_980587b716bf15c9e687138328561e2e
#
_entry.id   980587b716bf15c9e687138328561e2e
#
_cell.length_a   1.000
_cell.length_b   1.000
_cell.length_c   1.000
_cell.angle_alpha   90.00
_cell.angle_beta   90.00
_cell.angle_gamma   90.00
#
_symmetry.space_group_name_H-M   'P 1'
#
loop_
_entity.id
_entity.type
_entity.pdbx_description
1 polymer ?
#
loop_
_entity_poly.entity_id
_entity_poly.type
_entity_poly.pdbx_seq_one_letter_code
_entity_poly.pdbx_strand_id
1 'polypeptide(L)'
;MGGKIRAAYKMSLLGKEMAQMNETLTATEVILKTDQAYALVVKAKEMKTVADTYHAVLAELQKNVESAYKHGLKPQNDVLKVQVKLNESELGIRKAENALRLATMNLCHLIGKPLTTEILISGDFPEIEQEMELQVLDITRRPEYGILDKQVAIARQQVKLNHSELLPKVGIKGSYDYVHGLELNEKNFLDNASFSVLLNVSIPLFHFGERSNKVRAAKARLEQTRLQQQNLNEQMLLELTQAANNLDEAKLESELADRSLRQAEENRRVSKSQYEVGLETLSDHLEAQALWQQAYETQVDARFQLYLNYVAYLKAAGTLHDKL
;
A
#
# COMPACT_ATOMS: atom_id res chain seq x y z
N MET A 1 44.13 -13.42 10.83
CA MET A 1 42.93 -12.53 11.00
C MET A 1 41.69 -13.24 11.49
N GLY A 2 41.72 -14.49 11.95
CA GLY A 2 40.66 -15.21 12.65
C GLY A 2 39.24 -15.22 11.97
N GLY A 3 39.18 -14.97 10.67
CA GLY A 3 37.88 -14.90 9.94
C GLY A 3 37.18 -13.53 9.99
N LYS A 4 37.72 -12.50 10.68
CA LYS A 4 37.10 -11.17 10.82
C LYS A 4 36.71 -10.55 9.48
N ILE A 5 37.67 -10.46 8.53
CA ILE A 5 37.43 -9.85 7.20
C ILE A 5 36.36 -10.62 6.44
N ARG A 6 36.40 -11.96 6.47
CA ARG A 6 35.41 -12.79 5.78
C ARG A 6 34.01 -12.60 6.37
N ALA A 7 33.87 -12.49 7.69
CA ALA A 7 32.59 -12.23 8.33
C ALA A 7 32.06 -10.83 7.98
N ALA A 8 32.92 -9.79 8.04
CA ALA A 8 32.55 -8.42 7.65
C ALA A 8 32.15 -8.33 6.17
N TYR A 9 32.89 -8.96 5.26
CA TYR A 9 32.56 -9.02 3.84
C TYR A 9 31.18 -9.68 3.60
N LYS A 10 30.93 -10.83 4.27
CA LYS A 10 29.63 -11.50 4.18
C LYS A 10 28.50 -10.64 4.72
N MET A 11 28.72 -9.90 5.81
CA MET A 11 27.71 -8.97 6.33
C MET A 11 27.41 -7.85 5.32
N SER A 12 28.43 -7.31 4.67
CA SER A 12 28.25 -6.28 3.64
C SER A 12 27.49 -6.80 2.41
N LEU A 13 27.78 -8.04 1.97
CA LEU A 13 27.06 -8.68 0.87
C LEU A 13 25.58 -8.92 1.22
N LEU A 14 25.30 -9.47 2.39
CA LEU A 14 23.95 -9.66 2.89
C LEU A 14 23.20 -8.32 3.05
N GLY A 15 23.91 -7.26 3.49
CA GLY A 15 23.36 -5.91 3.56
C GLY A 15 22.99 -5.35 2.19
N LYS A 16 23.79 -5.62 1.15
CA LYS A 16 23.44 -5.27 -0.24
C LYS A 16 22.19 -6.01 -0.72
N GLU A 17 22.11 -7.33 -0.50
CA GLU A 17 20.94 -8.13 -0.87
C GLU A 17 19.67 -7.63 -0.15
N MET A 18 19.78 -7.29 1.14
CA MET A 18 18.68 -6.71 1.92
C MET A 18 18.24 -5.35 1.37
N ALA A 19 19.18 -4.49 0.94
CA ALA A 19 18.87 -3.21 0.31
C ALA A 19 18.12 -3.38 -1.01
N GLN A 20 18.44 -4.38 -1.82
CA GLN A 20 17.71 -4.71 -3.05
C GLN A 20 16.28 -5.19 -2.75
N MET A 21 16.09 -6.01 -1.71
CA MET A 21 14.75 -6.42 -1.28
C MET A 21 13.92 -5.24 -0.73
N ASN A 22 14.56 -4.28 -0.05
CA ASN A 22 13.88 -3.06 0.39
C ASN A 22 13.48 -2.16 -0.79
N GLU A 23 14.24 -2.13 -1.88
CA GLU A 23 13.86 -1.47 -3.13
C GLU A 23 12.56 -2.10 -3.70
N THR A 24 12.53 -3.44 -3.81
CA THR A 24 11.33 -4.17 -4.24
C THR A 24 10.13 -3.89 -3.32
N LEU A 25 10.34 -3.87 -2.01
CA LEU A 25 9.29 -3.55 -1.04
C LEU A 25 8.74 -2.13 -1.25
N THR A 26 9.64 -1.16 -1.43
CA THR A 26 9.25 0.24 -1.70
C THR A 26 8.47 0.37 -3.01
N ALA A 27 8.92 -0.32 -4.07
CA ALA A 27 8.20 -0.37 -5.35
C ALA A 27 6.79 -0.95 -5.18
N THR A 28 6.66 -2.06 -4.45
CA THR A 28 5.37 -2.69 -4.13
C THR A 28 4.43 -1.73 -3.38
N GLU A 29 4.96 -0.95 -2.42
CA GLU A 29 4.17 0.05 -1.70
C GLU A 29 3.71 1.20 -2.59
N VAL A 30 4.55 1.64 -3.53
CA VAL A 30 4.18 2.68 -4.50
C VAL A 30 3.08 2.18 -5.43
N ILE A 31 3.20 0.95 -5.95
CA ILE A 31 2.17 0.31 -6.79
C ILE A 31 0.85 0.26 -6.02
N LEU A 32 0.86 -0.30 -4.80
CA LEU A 32 -0.33 -0.39 -3.96
C LEU A 32 -1.04 0.95 -3.80
N LYS A 33 -0.29 2.01 -3.42
CA LYS A 33 -0.85 3.35 -3.21
C LYS A 33 -1.40 3.95 -4.51
N THR A 34 -0.73 3.70 -5.64
CA THR A 34 -1.16 4.21 -6.94
C THR A 34 -2.43 3.51 -7.41
N ASP A 35 -2.51 2.18 -7.27
CA ASP A 35 -3.69 1.39 -7.59
C ASP A 35 -4.89 1.81 -6.74
N GLN A 36 -4.69 2.00 -5.43
CA GLN A 36 -5.73 2.49 -4.53
C GLN A 36 -6.22 3.90 -4.91
N ALA A 37 -5.30 4.79 -5.28
CA ALA A 37 -5.66 6.14 -5.71
C ALA A 37 -6.38 6.13 -7.06
N TYR A 38 -5.98 5.28 -8.00
CA TYR A 38 -6.68 5.10 -9.27
C TYR A 38 -8.11 4.61 -9.05
N ALA A 39 -8.28 3.54 -8.27
CA ALA A 39 -9.60 3.00 -7.95
C ALA A 39 -10.50 4.04 -7.25
N LEU A 40 -9.92 4.90 -6.38
CA LEU A 40 -10.65 5.98 -5.74
C LEU A 40 -11.16 7.02 -6.75
N VAL A 41 -10.39 7.33 -7.81
CA VAL A 41 -10.85 8.25 -8.86
C VAL A 41 -11.98 7.60 -9.68
N VAL A 42 -11.87 6.30 -10.01
CA VAL A 42 -12.95 5.56 -10.68
C VAL A 42 -14.23 5.62 -9.84
N LYS A 43 -14.14 5.26 -8.55
CA LYS A 43 -15.28 5.36 -7.60
C LYS A 43 -15.89 6.76 -7.58
N ALA A 44 -15.07 7.80 -7.44
CA ALA A 44 -15.56 9.18 -7.36
C ALA A 44 -16.24 9.63 -8.65
N LYS A 45 -15.76 9.17 -9.82
CA LYS A 45 -16.39 9.40 -11.13
C LYS A 45 -17.76 8.72 -11.20
N GLU A 46 -17.86 7.46 -10.79
CA GLU A 46 -19.11 6.72 -10.72
C GLU A 46 -20.13 7.38 -9.78
N MET A 47 -19.69 7.76 -8.56
CA MET A 47 -20.54 8.47 -7.60
C MET A 47 -21.05 9.82 -8.14
N LYS A 48 -20.25 10.52 -8.94
CA LYS A 48 -20.71 11.74 -9.62
C LYS A 48 -21.80 11.40 -10.64
N THR A 49 -21.65 10.33 -11.40
CA THR A 49 -22.66 9.88 -12.37
C THR A 49 -23.99 9.52 -11.69
N VAL A 50 -23.93 8.85 -10.52
CA VAL A 50 -25.11 8.56 -9.69
C VAL A 50 -25.81 9.84 -9.25
N ALA A 51 -25.04 10.80 -8.70
CA ALA A 51 -25.59 12.08 -8.23
C ALA A 51 -26.22 12.89 -9.36
N ASP A 52 -25.56 12.98 -10.51
CA ASP A 52 -26.09 13.68 -11.70
C ASP A 52 -27.38 13.04 -12.20
N THR A 53 -27.42 11.71 -12.26
CA THR A 53 -28.61 10.95 -12.70
C THR A 53 -29.78 11.15 -11.75
N TYR A 54 -29.55 11.06 -10.45
CA TYR A 54 -30.58 11.27 -9.44
C TYR A 54 -31.15 12.69 -9.48
N HIS A 55 -30.30 13.69 -9.58
CA HIS A 55 -30.70 15.08 -9.72
C HIS A 55 -31.56 15.31 -10.99
N ALA A 56 -31.14 14.77 -12.12
CA ALA A 56 -31.89 14.89 -13.38
C ALA A 56 -33.33 14.31 -13.26
N VAL A 57 -33.46 13.15 -12.60
CA VAL A 57 -34.79 12.53 -12.34
C VAL A 57 -35.64 13.42 -11.44
N LEU A 58 -35.07 13.98 -10.37
CA LEU A 58 -35.80 14.88 -9.47
C LEU A 58 -36.19 16.19 -10.16
N ALA A 59 -35.33 16.75 -11.03
CA ALA A 59 -35.65 17.95 -11.79
C ALA A 59 -36.79 17.74 -12.80
N GLU A 60 -36.87 16.55 -13.42
CA GLU A 60 -38.01 16.17 -14.27
C GLU A 60 -39.29 16.01 -13.43
N LEU A 61 -39.20 15.33 -12.29
CA LEU A 61 -40.33 15.14 -11.37
C LEU A 61 -40.86 16.50 -10.86
N GLN A 62 -39.97 17.45 -10.50
CA GLN A 62 -40.32 18.78 -10.08
C GLN A 62 -41.21 19.49 -11.15
N LYS A 63 -40.77 19.47 -12.41
CA LYS A 63 -41.54 20.07 -13.53
C LYS A 63 -42.93 19.45 -13.66
N ASN A 64 -43.02 18.12 -13.55
CA ASN A 64 -44.27 17.41 -13.68
C ASN A 64 -45.25 17.73 -12.53
N VAL A 65 -44.74 17.74 -11.28
CA VAL A 65 -45.54 18.04 -10.08
C VAL A 65 -46.00 19.51 -10.07
N GLU A 66 -45.11 20.46 -10.44
CA GLU A 66 -45.47 21.88 -10.58
C GLU A 66 -46.55 22.12 -11.63
N SER A 67 -46.44 21.44 -12.79
CA SER A 67 -47.46 21.50 -13.82
C SER A 67 -48.80 20.97 -13.31
N ALA A 68 -48.82 19.81 -12.64
CA ALA A 68 -50.00 19.23 -12.06
C ALA A 68 -50.61 20.14 -10.98
N TYR A 69 -49.82 20.77 -10.16
CA TYR A 69 -50.27 21.75 -9.15
C TYR A 69 -50.95 22.96 -9.81
N LYS A 70 -50.36 23.55 -10.85
CA LYS A 70 -50.93 24.68 -11.59
C LYS A 70 -52.32 24.36 -12.20
N HIS A 71 -52.56 23.09 -12.52
CA HIS A 71 -53.86 22.62 -13.03
C HIS A 71 -54.80 22.09 -11.92
N GLY A 72 -54.44 22.25 -10.64
CA GLY A 72 -55.26 21.84 -9.51
C GLY A 72 -55.30 20.32 -9.24
N LEU A 73 -54.41 19.53 -9.90
CA LEU A 73 -54.37 18.07 -9.81
C LEU A 73 -53.54 17.55 -8.63
N LYS A 74 -52.64 18.36 -8.11
CA LYS A 74 -51.77 17.99 -6.98
C LYS A 74 -51.72 19.13 -5.94
N PRO A 75 -51.53 18.81 -4.65
CA PRO A 75 -51.42 19.81 -3.60
C PRO A 75 -50.07 20.50 -3.60
N GLN A 76 -49.99 21.72 -3.06
CA GLN A 76 -48.74 22.48 -2.90
C GLN A 76 -47.69 21.72 -2.10
N ASN A 77 -48.08 20.92 -1.11
CA ASN A 77 -47.17 20.12 -0.30
C ASN A 77 -46.30 19.15 -1.14
N ASP A 78 -46.86 18.61 -2.21
CA ASP A 78 -46.13 17.73 -3.12
C ASP A 78 -45.00 18.48 -3.86
N VAL A 79 -45.28 19.71 -4.32
CA VAL A 79 -44.23 20.58 -4.91
C VAL A 79 -43.12 20.83 -3.93
N LEU A 80 -43.45 21.19 -2.67
CA LEU A 80 -42.45 21.47 -1.62
C LEU A 80 -41.62 20.24 -1.28
N LYS A 81 -42.21 19.03 -1.23
CA LYS A 81 -41.47 17.78 -0.98
C LYS A 81 -40.40 17.53 -2.05
N VAL A 82 -40.78 17.64 -3.33
CA VAL A 82 -39.82 17.43 -4.43
C VAL A 82 -38.75 18.49 -4.42
N GLN A 83 -39.09 19.77 -4.11
CA GLN A 83 -38.13 20.85 -4.05
C GLN A 83 -37.08 20.64 -2.96
N VAL A 84 -37.46 20.12 -1.79
CA VAL A 84 -36.50 19.76 -0.72
C VAL A 84 -35.55 18.66 -1.24
N LYS A 85 -36.03 17.63 -1.90
CA LYS A 85 -35.21 16.57 -2.45
C LYS A 85 -34.28 17.04 -3.57
N LEU A 86 -34.75 17.96 -4.41
CA LEU A 86 -33.93 18.60 -5.44
C LEU A 86 -32.75 19.40 -4.83
N ASN A 87 -33.02 20.21 -3.81
CA ASN A 87 -31.98 20.95 -3.11
C ASN A 87 -30.95 20.01 -2.44
N GLU A 88 -31.39 18.89 -1.83
CA GLU A 88 -30.51 17.87 -1.28
C GLU A 88 -29.61 17.24 -2.38
N SER A 89 -30.20 16.97 -3.55
CA SER A 89 -29.44 16.39 -4.67
C SER A 89 -28.41 17.34 -5.29
N GLU A 90 -28.70 18.65 -5.32
CA GLU A 90 -27.74 19.67 -5.77
C GLU A 90 -26.49 19.70 -4.87
N LEU A 91 -26.69 19.61 -3.54
CA LEU A 91 -25.58 19.46 -2.59
C LEU A 91 -24.81 18.16 -2.83
N GLY A 92 -25.52 17.08 -3.16
CA GLY A 92 -24.93 15.77 -3.53
C GLY A 92 -23.97 15.90 -4.71
N ILE A 93 -24.36 16.56 -5.78
CA ILE A 93 -23.50 16.82 -6.95
C ILE A 93 -22.24 17.57 -6.53
N ARG A 94 -22.37 18.64 -5.75
CA ARG A 94 -21.20 19.43 -5.29
C ARG A 94 -20.21 18.61 -4.46
N LYS A 95 -20.72 17.73 -3.59
CA LYS A 95 -19.88 16.81 -2.81
C LYS A 95 -19.17 15.82 -3.72
N ALA A 96 -19.86 15.24 -4.70
CA ALA A 96 -19.26 14.29 -5.66
C ALA A 96 -18.20 14.95 -6.55
N GLU A 97 -18.45 16.17 -7.05
CA GLU A 97 -17.47 16.95 -7.82
C GLU A 97 -16.20 17.24 -7.00
N ASN A 98 -16.35 17.64 -5.74
CA ASN A 98 -15.22 17.89 -4.85
C ASN A 98 -14.44 16.60 -4.55
N ALA A 99 -15.14 15.47 -4.32
CA ALA A 99 -14.51 14.19 -4.09
C ALA A 99 -13.70 13.72 -5.32
N LEU A 100 -14.27 13.84 -6.53
CA LEU A 100 -13.59 13.50 -7.78
C LEU A 100 -12.32 14.37 -7.97
N ARG A 101 -12.43 15.67 -7.75
CA ARG A 101 -11.29 16.58 -7.87
C ARG A 101 -10.18 16.21 -6.90
N LEU A 102 -10.51 15.96 -5.62
CA LEU A 102 -9.50 15.59 -4.61
C LEU A 102 -8.87 14.24 -4.90
N ALA A 103 -9.65 13.24 -5.33
CA ALA A 103 -9.13 11.95 -5.74
C ALA A 103 -8.16 12.07 -6.92
N THR A 104 -8.51 12.87 -7.94
CA THR A 104 -7.63 13.14 -9.10
C THR A 104 -6.33 13.85 -8.68
N MET A 105 -6.41 14.84 -7.79
CA MET A 105 -5.22 15.52 -7.25
C MET A 105 -4.32 14.56 -6.49
N ASN A 106 -4.89 13.64 -5.69
CA ASN A 106 -4.12 12.62 -4.97
C ASN A 106 -3.40 11.66 -5.94
N LEU A 107 -4.08 11.22 -7.00
CA LEU A 107 -3.45 10.39 -8.03
C LEU A 107 -2.32 11.15 -8.73
N CYS A 108 -2.53 12.43 -9.11
CA CYS A 108 -1.48 13.27 -9.69
C CYS A 108 -0.25 13.35 -8.79
N HIS A 109 -0.45 13.53 -7.48
CA HIS A 109 0.62 13.59 -6.51
C HIS A 109 1.46 12.28 -6.49
N LEU A 110 0.79 11.14 -6.45
CA LEU A 110 1.45 9.82 -6.39
C LEU A 110 2.23 9.48 -7.67
N ILE A 111 1.74 9.91 -8.84
CA ILE A 111 2.44 9.69 -10.12
C ILE A 111 3.40 10.82 -10.49
N GLY A 112 3.66 11.77 -9.56
CA GLY A 112 4.61 12.86 -9.76
C GLY A 112 4.18 13.92 -10.79
N LYS A 113 2.88 14.07 -11.04
CA LYS A 113 2.34 15.11 -11.93
C LYS A 113 1.89 16.35 -11.14
N PRO A 114 1.85 17.55 -11.77
CA PRO A 114 1.25 18.73 -11.14
C PRO A 114 -0.18 18.47 -10.70
N LEU A 115 -0.58 18.96 -9.52
CA LEU A 115 -1.91 18.72 -8.94
C LEU A 115 -3.07 19.26 -9.78
N THR A 116 -2.78 20.18 -10.69
CA THR A 116 -3.75 20.80 -11.62
C THR A 116 -3.87 20.06 -12.95
N THR A 117 -3.15 18.92 -13.13
CA THR A 117 -3.20 18.14 -14.35
C THR A 117 -4.56 17.47 -14.49
N GLU A 118 -5.23 17.71 -15.59
CA GLU A 118 -6.44 16.97 -15.95
C GLU A 118 -6.05 15.57 -16.44
N ILE A 119 -6.49 14.55 -15.72
CA ILE A 119 -6.31 13.15 -16.10
C ILE A 119 -7.66 12.62 -16.60
N LEU A 120 -7.70 12.23 -17.86
CA LEU A 120 -8.84 11.49 -18.40
C LEU A 120 -8.68 10.02 -18.02
N ILE A 121 -9.49 9.59 -17.08
CA ILE A 121 -9.59 8.18 -16.72
C ILE A 121 -10.67 7.55 -17.59
N SER A 122 -10.24 6.63 -18.44
CA SER A 122 -11.06 5.98 -19.46
C SER A 122 -11.52 4.59 -19.01
N GLY A 123 -11.77 4.34 -17.74
CA GLY A 123 -12.00 2.96 -17.37
C GLY A 123 -12.96 2.75 -16.22
N ASP A 124 -13.49 1.57 -16.20
CA ASP A 124 -14.06 0.87 -15.06
C ASP A 124 -12.95 0.42 -14.10
N PHE A 125 -13.34 -0.19 -12.99
CA PHE A 125 -12.38 -0.88 -12.14
C PHE A 125 -11.62 -1.92 -12.97
N PRO A 126 -10.29 -2.06 -12.75
CA PRO A 126 -9.51 -3.09 -13.45
C PRO A 126 -10.12 -4.48 -13.22
N GLU A 127 -10.06 -5.32 -14.26
CA GLU A 127 -10.58 -6.68 -14.16
C GLU A 127 -9.82 -7.47 -13.08
N ILE A 128 -10.60 -8.18 -12.28
CA ILE A 128 -10.07 -9.10 -11.27
C ILE A 128 -10.07 -10.50 -11.89
N GLU A 129 -8.93 -11.15 -11.90
CA GLU A 129 -8.83 -12.54 -12.34
C GLU A 129 -9.76 -13.43 -11.52
N GLN A 130 -10.84 -13.92 -12.13
CA GLN A 130 -11.89 -14.67 -11.45
C GLN A 130 -11.46 -16.07 -11.00
N GLU A 131 -10.43 -16.66 -11.64
CA GLU A 131 -9.94 -18.01 -11.37
C GLU A 131 -8.76 -18.04 -10.40
N MET A 132 -8.64 -17.08 -9.51
CA MET A 132 -7.65 -17.21 -8.45
C MET A 132 -8.14 -18.29 -7.46
N GLU A 133 -7.78 -19.54 -7.71
CA GLU A 133 -7.69 -20.53 -6.62
C GLU A 133 -6.89 -19.85 -5.52
N LEU A 134 -7.48 -19.72 -4.32
CA LEU A 134 -6.80 -19.22 -3.12
C LEU A 134 -5.54 -20.08 -2.95
N GLN A 135 -4.43 -19.62 -3.54
CA GLN A 135 -3.18 -20.37 -3.57
C GLN A 135 -2.76 -20.69 -2.14
N VAL A 136 -2.12 -21.82 -1.99
CA VAL A 136 -1.45 -22.21 -0.75
C VAL A 136 -0.87 -20.98 -0.05
N LEU A 137 -1.18 -20.80 1.23
CA LEU A 137 -0.74 -19.68 2.06
C LEU A 137 0.81 -19.64 2.12
N ASP A 138 1.43 -19.08 1.11
CA ASP A 138 2.89 -18.98 0.94
C ASP A 138 3.36 -17.55 1.11
N ILE A 139 4.03 -17.27 2.23
CA ILE A 139 4.62 -15.97 2.54
C ILE A 139 6.05 -15.81 2.02
N THR A 140 6.64 -16.86 1.45
CA THR A 140 8.08 -16.87 1.07
C THR A 140 8.38 -15.93 -0.10
N ARG A 141 7.37 -15.60 -0.90
CA ARG A 141 7.47 -14.63 -2.01
C ARG A 141 7.55 -13.17 -1.55
N ARG A 142 7.18 -12.89 -0.31
CA ARG A 142 7.18 -11.53 0.23
C ARG A 142 8.62 -11.01 0.40
N PRO A 143 8.94 -9.80 -0.07
CA PRO A 143 10.26 -9.18 0.15
C PRO A 143 10.61 -9.11 1.65
N GLU A 144 9.63 -8.87 2.53
CA GLU A 144 9.81 -8.79 3.98
C GLU A 144 10.33 -10.10 4.55
N TYR A 145 9.84 -11.27 4.06
CA TYR A 145 10.34 -12.58 4.47
C TYR A 145 11.83 -12.72 4.17
N GLY A 146 12.25 -12.35 2.96
CA GLY A 146 13.64 -12.37 2.56
C GLY A 146 14.52 -11.42 3.37
N ILE A 147 14.03 -10.22 3.69
CA ILE A 147 14.72 -9.24 4.54
C ILE A 147 14.99 -9.82 5.93
N LEU A 148 13.99 -10.47 6.55
CA LEU A 148 14.13 -11.09 7.87
C LEU A 148 15.15 -12.23 7.86
N ASP A 149 15.16 -13.06 6.81
CA ASP A 149 16.17 -14.13 6.66
C ASP A 149 17.59 -13.54 6.58
N LYS A 150 17.79 -12.47 5.80
CA LYS A 150 19.08 -11.78 5.71
C LYS A 150 19.47 -11.14 7.04
N GLN A 151 18.53 -10.60 7.81
CA GLN A 151 18.82 -10.05 9.16
C GLN A 151 19.34 -11.13 10.11
N VAL A 152 18.74 -12.30 10.13
CA VAL A 152 19.23 -13.45 10.91
C VAL A 152 20.63 -13.89 10.43
N ALA A 153 20.84 -13.93 9.11
CA ALA A 153 22.13 -14.27 8.54
C ALA A 153 23.23 -13.25 8.93
N ILE A 154 22.92 -11.95 8.93
CA ILE A 154 23.81 -10.87 9.41
C ILE A 154 24.14 -11.05 10.89
N ALA A 155 23.13 -11.27 11.74
CA ALA A 155 23.33 -11.52 13.18
C ALA A 155 24.23 -12.74 13.43
N ARG A 156 24.09 -13.79 12.62
CA ARG A 156 24.98 -14.97 12.65
C ARG A 156 26.42 -14.63 12.26
N GLN A 157 26.64 -13.76 11.28
CA GLN A 157 27.99 -13.29 10.94
C GLN A 157 28.57 -12.37 12.03
N GLN A 158 27.72 -11.59 12.71
CA GLN A 158 28.15 -10.76 13.85
C GLN A 158 28.70 -11.61 15.00
N VAL A 159 28.09 -12.78 15.29
CA VAL A 159 28.64 -13.74 16.26
C VAL A 159 30.03 -14.20 15.83
N LYS A 160 30.23 -14.53 14.53
CA LYS A 160 31.54 -14.95 13.99
C LYS A 160 32.58 -13.80 14.06
N LEU A 161 32.12 -12.57 13.78
CA LEU A 161 32.99 -11.39 13.88
C LEU A 161 33.49 -11.21 15.32
N ASN A 162 32.60 -11.27 16.32
CA ASN A 162 32.99 -11.13 17.73
C ASN A 162 33.84 -12.33 18.19
N HIS A 163 33.54 -13.54 17.73
CA HIS A 163 34.37 -14.71 18.02
C HIS A 163 35.78 -14.59 17.46
N SER A 164 35.98 -13.92 16.32
CA SER A 164 37.30 -13.69 15.72
C SER A 164 38.21 -12.83 16.59
N GLU A 165 37.67 -12.10 17.56
CA GLU A 165 38.46 -11.29 18.51
C GLU A 165 39.15 -12.15 19.58
N LEU A 166 38.74 -13.41 19.74
CA LEU A 166 39.40 -14.40 20.61
C LEU A 166 40.59 -15.07 19.92
N LEU A 167 40.72 -14.94 18.60
CA LEU A 167 41.75 -15.61 17.80
C LEU A 167 42.96 -14.71 17.56
N PRO A 168 44.16 -15.29 17.32
CA PRO A 168 45.35 -14.52 16.94
C PRO A 168 45.11 -13.66 15.70
N LYS A 169 45.64 -12.43 15.73
CA LYS A 169 45.60 -11.50 14.60
C LYS A 169 46.96 -11.39 13.97
N VAL A 170 47.04 -11.64 12.67
CA VAL A 170 48.26 -11.46 11.87
C VAL A 170 48.01 -10.28 10.93
N GLY A 171 48.85 -9.29 10.96
CA GLY A 171 48.82 -8.13 10.09
C GLY A 171 50.16 -7.96 9.37
N ILE A 172 50.12 -7.59 8.11
CA ILE A 172 51.27 -7.18 7.32
C ILE A 172 51.06 -5.70 6.97
N LYS A 173 52.04 -4.87 7.25
CA LYS A 173 52.07 -3.45 6.89
C LYS A 173 53.31 -3.19 6.03
N GLY A 174 53.11 -2.68 4.82
CA GLY A 174 54.16 -2.12 4.00
C GLY A 174 54.10 -0.59 4.06
N SER A 175 55.23 0.08 4.24
CA SER A 175 55.32 1.54 4.10
C SER A 175 56.54 1.90 3.25
N TYR A 176 56.37 2.93 2.47
CA TYR A 176 57.41 3.62 1.75
C TYR A 176 57.42 5.05 2.25
N ASP A 177 58.52 5.40 2.93
CA ASP A 177 58.68 6.70 3.56
C ASP A 177 59.81 7.42 2.81
N TYR A 178 59.53 8.59 2.28
CA TYR A 178 60.53 9.46 1.65
C TYR A 178 60.65 10.73 2.49
N VAL A 179 61.85 11.01 2.98
CA VAL A 179 62.17 12.19 3.77
C VAL A 179 63.08 13.07 2.95
N HIS A 180 62.66 14.29 2.65
CA HIS A 180 63.41 15.28 1.91
C HIS A 180 63.52 16.58 2.72
N GLY A 181 64.72 17.18 2.71
CA GLY A 181 64.95 18.56 3.20
C GLY A 181 65.02 18.73 4.72
N LEU A 182 65.44 17.71 5.48
CA LEU A 182 65.82 17.90 6.89
C LEU A 182 67.24 18.48 6.96
N GLU A 183 67.31 19.81 7.08
CA GLU A 183 68.59 20.55 7.29
C GLU A 183 68.85 20.76 8.77
N LEU A 184 70.02 20.31 9.25
CA LEU A 184 70.53 20.66 10.57
C LEU A 184 71.91 21.29 10.38
N ASN A 185 72.09 22.54 10.80
CA ASN A 185 73.33 23.30 10.69
C ASN A 185 73.87 23.42 9.24
N GLU A 186 73.05 23.87 8.28
CA GLU A 186 73.41 24.08 6.87
C GLU A 186 73.89 22.82 6.11
N LYS A 187 73.69 21.64 6.69
CA LYS A 187 73.97 20.36 6.02
C LYS A 187 72.68 19.59 5.86
N ASN A 188 72.35 19.19 4.62
CA ASN A 188 71.28 18.23 4.33
C ASN A 188 71.57 16.92 5.06
N PHE A 189 70.81 16.63 6.14
CA PHE A 189 71.10 15.51 7.00
C PHE A 189 70.42 14.22 6.56
N LEU A 190 69.28 14.31 5.82
CA LEU A 190 68.54 13.15 5.33
C LEU A 190 67.82 13.49 4.02
N ASP A 191 68.29 12.88 2.94
CA ASP A 191 67.52 12.70 1.69
C ASP A 191 67.52 11.20 1.44
N ASN A 192 66.56 10.51 2.03
CA ASN A 192 66.53 9.06 2.03
C ASN A 192 65.13 8.50 1.80
N ALA A 193 65.04 7.54 0.88
CA ALA A 193 63.86 6.73 0.67
C ALA A 193 63.99 5.41 1.44
N SER A 194 63.06 5.09 2.32
CA SER A 194 63.04 3.83 3.05
C SER A 194 61.78 3.01 2.73
N PHE A 195 61.96 1.75 2.49
CA PHE A 195 60.90 0.77 2.37
C PHE A 195 60.93 -0.14 3.58
N SER A 196 59.79 -0.30 4.23
CA SER A 196 59.67 -1.22 5.36
C SER A 196 58.49 -2.17 5.21
N VAL A 197 58.69 -3.42 5.56
CA VAL A 197 57.64 -4.42 5.71
C VAL A 197 57.61 -4.91 7.14
N LEU A 198 56.48 -4.72 7.81
CA LEU A 198 56.30 -5.13 9.19
C LEU A 198 55.26 -6.27 9.25
N LEU A 199 55.66 -7.40 9.81
CA LEU A 199 54.76 -8.49 10.18
C LEU A 199 54.39 -8.35 11.67
N ASN A 200 53.14 -8.16 11.96
CA ASN A 200 52.62 -8.06 13.33
C ASN A 200 51.75 -9.27 13.65
N VAL A 201 52.07 -9.97 14.72
CA VAL A 201 51.24 -11.06 15.29
C VAL A 201 50.77 -10.66 16.68
N SER A 202 49.47 -10.49 16.87
CA SER A 202 48.86 -10.12 18.14
C SER A 202 48.04 -11.28 18.68
N ILE A 203 48.44 -11.83 19.81
CA ILE A 203 47.76 -12.96 20.48
C ILE A 203 47.08 -12.42 21.76
N PRO A 204 45.76 -12.45 21.85
CA PRO A 204 45.06 -12.01 23.04
C PRO A 204 45.13 -13.07 24.14
N LEU A 205 45.92 -12.81 25.20
CA LEU A 205 46.11 -13.75 26.30
C LEU A 205 45.06 -13.61 27.38
N PHE A 206 44.74 -12.41 27.84
CA PHE A 206 43.79 -12.16 28.90
C PHE A 206 43.11 -10.80 28.77
N HIS A 207 41.74 -10.76 28.95
CA HIS A 207 40.93 -9.55 28.81
C HIS A 207 39.73 -9.55 29.81
N PHE A 208 39.93 -10.05 31.01
CA PHE A 208 38.90 -10.05 32.09
C PHE A 208 37.51 -10.46 31.64
N GLY A 209 37.36 -11.40 30.72
CA GLY A 209 36.10 -11.91 30.22
C GLY A 209 35.36 -11.01 29.20
N GLU A 210 35.88 -9.81 28.87
CA GLU A 210 35.23 -8.85 27.97
C GLU A 210 34.85 -9.48 26.62
N ARG A 211 35.81 -10.12 25.95
CA ARG A 211 35.58 -10.73 24.61
C ARG A 211 34.61 -11.91 24.65
N SER A 212 34.69 -12.75 25.68
CA SER A 212 33.76 -13.85 25.91
C SER A 212 32.32 -13.32 26.13
N ASN A 213 32.19 -12.24 26.89
CA ASN A 213 30.90 -11.59 27.13
C ASN A 213 30.35 -10.95 25.86
N LYS A 214 31.21 -10.35 24.98
CA LYS A 214 30.79 -9.86 23.65
C LYS A 214 30.23 -10.96 22.76
N VAL A 215 30.86 -12.15 22.74
CA VAL A 215 30.34 -13.31 22.00
C VAL A 215 29.02 -13.77 22.59
N ARG A 216 28.89 -13.82 23.93
CA ARG A 216 27.63 -14.20 24.61
C ARG A 216 26.50 -13.23 24.30
N ALA A 217 26.77 -11.93 24.35
CA ALA A 217 25.82 -10.89 23.96
C ALA A 217 25.43 -10.98 22.49
N ALA A 218 26.37 -11.25 21.58
CA ALA A 218 26.04 -11.44 20.16
C ALA A 218 25.18 -12.71 19.90
N LYS A 219 25.42 -13.79 20.64
CA LYS A 219 24.56 -14.99 20.57
C LYS A 219 23.12 -14.70 21.07
N ALA A 220 23.00 -13.97 22.17
CA ALA A 220 21.70 -13.56 22.67
C ALA A 220 20.93 -12.66 21.68
N ARG A 221 21.63 -11.73 21.01
CA ARG A 221 21.04 -10.91 19.93
C ARG A 221 20.62 -11.75 18.71
N LEU A 222 21.43 -12.75 18.33
CA LEU A 222 21.05 -13.68 17.28
C LEU A 222 19.75 -14.41 17.62
N GLU A 223 19.62 -14.90 18.85
CA GLU A 223 18.41 -15.58 19.29
C GLU A 223 17.20 -14.64 19.32
N GLN A 224 17.38 -13.43 19.83
CA GLN A 224 16.37 -12.38 19.75
C GLN A 224 15.90 -12.13 18.32
N THR A 225 16.83 -12.02 17.36
CA THR A 225 16.51 -11.80 15.94
C THR A 225 15.74 -12.98 15.34
N ARG A 226 16.05 -14.21 15.73
CA ARG A 226 15.31 -15.41 15.31
C ARG A 226 13.88 -15.44 15.82
N LEU A 227 13.70 -15.12 17.09
CA LEU A 227 12.36 -15.04 17.68
C LEU A 227 11.54 -13.92 17.04
N GLN A 228 12.16 -12.79 16.73
CA GLN A 228 11.51 -11.70 15.96
C GLN A 228 11.12 -12.16 14.56
N GLN A 229 12.00 -12.89 13.85
CA GLN A 229 11.68 -13.47 12.54
C GLN A 229 10.49 -14.42 12.65
N GLN A 230 10.47 -15.33 13.61
CA GLN A 230 9.36 -16.26 13.81
C GLN A 230 8.06 -15.50 14.06
N ASN A 231 8.04 -14.56 14.97
CA ASN A 231 6.84 -13.75 15.28
C ASN A 231 6.33 -12.98 14.06
N LEU A 232 7.24 -12.37 13.26
CA LEU A 232 6.86 -11.63 12.06
C LEU A 232 6.37 -12.57 10.95
N ASN A 233 6.92 -13.77 10.83
CA ASN A 233 6.41 -14.77 9.89
C ASN A 233 4.98 -15.22 10.25
N GLU A 234 4.70 -15.42 11.54
CA GLU A 234 3.34 -15.73 12.02
C GLU A 234 2.37 -14.56 11.74
N GLN A 235 2.81 -13.32 11.93
CA GLN A 235 2.02 -12.13 11.60
C GLN A 235 1.75 -12.02 10.09
N MET A 236 2.75 -12.28 9.23
CA MET A 236 2.57 -12.28 7.77
C MET A 236 1.59 -13.37 7.32
N LEU A 237 1.63 -14.55 7.93
CA LEU A 237 0.67 -15.62 7.65
C LEU A 237 -0.75 -15.23 8.07
N LEU A 238 -0.89 -14.59 9.23
CA LEU A 238 -2.18 -14.08 9.71
C LEU A 238 -2.71 -12.99 8.77
N GLU A 239 -1.87 -12.04 8.34
CA GLU A 239 -2.21 -10.99 7.37
C GLU A 239 -2.70 -11.59 6.04
N LEU A 240 -2.00 -12.59 5.51
CA LEU A 240 -2.39 -13.28 4.28
C LEU A 240 -3.74 -13.99 4.43
N THR A 241 -3.94 -14.69 5.54
CA THR A 241 -5.22 -15.37 5.83
C THR A 241 -6.37 -14.36 5.93
N GLN A 242 -6.15 -13.25 6.62
CA GLN A 242 -7.15 -12.19 6.73
C GLN A 242 -7.44 -11.54 5.38
N ALA A 243 -6.41 -11.26 4.57
CA ALA A 243 -6.60 -10.70 3.23
C ALA A 243 -7.37 -11.64 2.30
N ALA A 244 -7.15 -12.96 2.41
CA ALA A 244 -7.89 -13.97 1.66
C ALA A 244 -9.38 -13.99 2.07
N ASN A 245 -9.67 -14.00 3.37
CA ASN A 245 -11.03 -13.96 3.88
C ASN A 245 -11.76 -12.67 3.47
N ASN A 246 -11.10 -11.51 3.63
CA ASN A 246 -11.67 -10.22 3.24
C ASN A 246 -11.98 -10.15 1.73
N LEU A 247 -11.14 -10.77 0.90
CA LEU A 247 -11.39 -10.85 -0.55
C LEU A 247 -12.63 -11.70 -0.87
N ASP A 248 -12.78 -12.83 -0.18
CA ASP A 248 -13.93 -13.73 -0.37
C ASP A 248 -15.24 -13.08 0.08
N GLU A 249 -15.21 -12.40 1.24
CA GLU A 249 -16.34 -11.60 1.73
C GLU A 249 -16.69 -10.46 0.76
N ALA A 250 -15.70 -9.74 0.23
CA ALA A 250 -15.92 -8.64 -0.71
C ALA A 250 -16.48 -9.13 -2.06
N LYS A 251 -16.14 -10.33 -2.52
CA LYS A 251 -16.77 -10.96 -3.71
C LYS A 251 -18.27 -11.16 -3.48
N LEU A 252 -18.64 -11.76 -2.36
CA LEU A 252 -20.03 -11.97 -2.01
C LEU A 252 -20.79 -10.64 -1.86
N GLU A 253 -20.17 -9.64 -1.21
CA GLU A 253 -20.75 -8.32 -1.03
C GLU A 253 -21.03 -7.65 -2.38
N SER A 254 -20.09 -7.72 -3.33
CA SER A 254 -20.26 -7.18 -4.69
C SER A 254 -21.40 -7.88 -5.44
N GLU A 255 -21.52 -9.21 -5.36
CA GLU A 255 -22.63 -9.95 -5.97
C GLU A 255 -23.99 -9.60 -5.37
N LEU A 256 -24.05 -9.41 -4.05
CA LEU A 256 -25.28 -9.01 -3.35
C LEU A 256 -25.69 -7.59 -3.72
N ALA A 257 -24.71 -6.66 -3.81
CA ALA A 257 -24.94 -5.28 -4.21
C ALA A 257 -25.47 -5.19 -5.65
N ASP A 258 -24.90 -5.97 -6.58
CA ASP A 258 -25.39 -6.05 -7.97
C ASP A 258 -26.84 -6.56 -8.05
N ARG A 259 -27.18 -7.57 -7.23
CA ARG A 259 -28.57 -8.07 -7.16
C ARG A 259 -29.53 -7.03 -6.58
N SER A 260 -29.08 -6.32 -5.52
CA SER A 260 -29.86 -5.27 -4.87
C SER A 260 -30.13 -4.10 -5.81
N LEU A 261 -29.13 -3.69 -6.59
CA LEU A 261 -29.28 -2.62 -7.59
C LEU A 261 -30.33 -3.02 -8.64
N ARG A 262 -30.25 -4.22 -9.22
CA ARG A 262 -31.25 -4.70 -10.18
C ARG A 262 -32.68 -4.71 -9.61
N GLN A 263 -32.82 -5.09 -8.35
CA GLN A 263 -34.13 -5.07 -7.67
C GLN A 263 -34.62 -3.64 -7.45
N ALA A 264 -33.75 -2.72 -7.06
CA ALA A 264 -34.09 -1.32 -6.86
C ALA A 264 -34.45 -0.61 -8.18
N GLU A 265 -33.75 -0.95 -9.27
CA GLU A 265 -34.07 -0.45 -10.62
C GLU A 265 -35.47 -0.89 -11.06
N GLU A 266 -35.82 -2.16 -10.85
CA GLU A 266 -37.16 -2.66 -11.17
C GLU A 266 -38.23 -2.03 -10.27
N ASN A 267 -37.95 -1.91 -8.95
CA ASN A 267 -38.86 -1.22 -8.04
C ASN A 267 -39.12 0.23 -8.49
N ARG A 268 -38.05 0.97 -8.86
CA ARG A 268 -38.17 2.33 -9.37
C ARG A 268 -38.99 2.40 -10.65
N ARG A 269 -38.83 1.44 -11.57
CA ARG A 269 -39.57 1.36 -12.83
C ARG A 269 -41.06 1.14 -12.58
N VAL A 270 -41.41 0.19 -11.70
CA VAL A 270 -42.78 -0.13 -11.33
C VAL A 270 -43.43 1.06 -10.62
N SER A 271 -42.75 1.63 -9.63
CA SER A 271 -43.21 2.80 -8.87
C SER A 271 -43.50 4.01 -9.80
N LYS A 272 -42.61 4.28 -10.77
CA LYS A 272 -42.82 5.34 -11.76
C LYS A 272 -44.17 5.12 -12.52
N SER A 273 -44.37 3.90 -13.02
CA SER A 273 -45.59 3.57 -13.77
C SER A 273 -46.85 3.68 -12.91
N GLN A 274 -46.81 3.24 -11.65
CA GLN A 274 -47.95 3.32 -10.73
C GLN A 274 -48.25 4.75 -10.32
N TYR A 275 -47.22 5.57 -10.08
CA TYR A 275 -47.39 6.98 -9.78
C TYR A 275 -48.01 7.77 -10.95
N GLU A 276 -47.59 7.49 -12.18
CA GLU A 276 -48.15 8.14 -13.39
C GLU A 276 -49.63 7.86 -13.61
N VAL A 277 -50.09 6.67 -13.24
CA VAL A 277 -51.54 6.31 -13.33
C VAL A 277 -52.31 6.59 -12.04
N GLY A 278 -51.68 7.15 -11.02
CA GLY A 278 -52.32 7.56 -9.77
C GLY A 278 -52.58 6.43 -8.77
N LEU A 279 -51.94 5.27 -8.93
CA LEU A 279 -52.04 4.12 -8.04
C LEU A 279 -51.07 4.18 -6.86
N GLU A 280 -50.08 5.06 -6.95
CA GLU A 280 -49.03 5.24 -5.93
C GLU A 280 -48.93 6.71 -5.52
N THR A 281 -48.53 6.98 -4.27
CA THR A 281 -48.36 8.34 -3.79
C THR A 281 -46.99 8.93 -4.22
N LEU A 282 -46.84 10.26 -4.22
CA LEU A 282 -45.56 10.90 -4.45
C LEU A 282 -44.50 10.46 -3.42
N SER A 283 -44.90 10.24 -2.18
CA SER A 283 -43.97 9.81 -1.12
C SER A 283 -43.37 8.44 -1.39
N ASP A 284 -44.22 7.48 -1.81
CA ASP A 284 -43.74 6.13 -2.16
C ASP A 284 -42.84 6.16 -3.39
N HIS A 285 -43.19 7.01 -4.39
CA HIS A 285 -42.35 7.19 -5.58
C HIS A 285 -40.99 7.82 -5.23
N LEU A 286 -40.93 8.82 -4.35
CA LEU A 286 -39.67 9.41 -3.86
C LEU A 286 -38.85 8.40 -3.05
N GLU A 287 -39.48 7.52 -2.28
CA GLU A 287 -38.84 6.42 -1.57
C GLU A 287 -38.17 5.43 -2.54
N ALA A 288 -38.89 5.01 -3.59
CA ALA A 288 -38.35 4.13 -4.63
C ALA A 288 -37.12 4.77 -5.34
N GLN A 289 -37.15 6.09 -5.58
CA GLN A 289 -35.99 6.82 -6.14
C GLN A 289 -34.81 6.84 -5.18
N ALA A 290 -35.05 7.06 -3.88
CA ALA A 290 -34.00 7.07 -2.85
C ALA A 290 -33.38 5.68 -2.65
N LEU A 291 -34.19 4.63 -2.65
CA LEU A 291 -33.75 3.23 -2.59
C LEU A 291 -32.86 2.87 -3.78
N TRP A 292 -33.21 3.32 -4.98
CA TRP A 292 -32.36 3.11 -6.16
C TRP A 292 -31.05 3.84 -6.04
N GLN A 293 -31.04 5.11 -5.64
CA GLN A 293 -29.80 5.86 -5.42
C GLN A 293 -28.90 5.14 -4.43
N GLN A 294 -29.43 4.76 -3.26
CA GLN A 294 -28.70 4.07 -2.22
C GLN A 294 -28.12 2.71 -2.70
N ALA A 295 -28.91 1.94 -3.44
CA ALA A 295 -28.47 0.66 -3.99
C ALA A 295 -27.35 0.84 -5.02
N TYR A 296 -27.41 1.89 -5.84
CA TYR A 296 -26.35 2.20 -6.80
C TYR A 296 -25.07 2.66 -6.08
N GLU A 297 -25.15 3.56 -5.11
CA GLU A 297 -24.01 3.97 -4.29
C GLU A 297 -23.37 2.76 -3.60
N THR A 298 -24.17 1.86 -3.03
CA THR A 298 -23.69 0.63 -2.39
C THR A 298 -22.99 -0.29 -3.39
N GLN A 299 -23.51 -0.41 -4.60
CA GLN A 299 -22.90 -1.23 -5.64
C GLN A 299 -21.53 -0.67 -6.08
N VAL A 300 -21.41 0.66 -6.25
CA VAL A 300 -20.13 1.32 -6.55
C VAL A 300 -19.13 1.12 -5.41
N ASP A 301 -19.59 1.24 -4.15
CA ASP A 301 -18.77 1.00 -2.98
C ASP A 301 -18.31 -0.45 -2.88
N ALA A 302 -19.16 -1.42 -3.11
CA ALA A 302 -18.84 -2.84 -3.06
C ALA A 302 -17.80 -3.22 -4.13
N ARG A 303 -17.94 -2.73 -5.37
CA ARG A 303 -16.95 -2.93 -6.44
C ARG A 303 -15.60 -2.30 -6.10
N PHE A 304 -15.60 -1.12 -5.51
CA PHE A 304 -14.39 -0.46 -5.03
C PHE A 304 -13.72 -1.28 -3.91
N GLN A 305 -14.46 -1.74 -2.91
CA GLN A 305 -13.93 -2.56 -1.82
C GLN A 305 -13.41 -3.91 -2.32
N LEU A 306 -14.09 -4.54 -3.26
CA LEU A 306 -13.63 -5.76 -3.91
C LEU A 306 -12.25 -5.56 -4.55
N TYR A 307 -12.07 -4.48 -5.30
CA TYR A 307 -10.78 -4.17 -5.92
C TYR A 307 -9.69 -3.89 -4.87
N LEU A 308 -9.98 -3.13 -3.82
CA LEU A 308 -9.03 -2.85 -2.74
C LEU A 308 -8.59 -4.12 -2.02
N ASN A 309 -9.53 -5.02 -1.70
CA ASN A 309 -9.23 -6.30 -1.06
C ASN A 309 -8.43 -7.23 -1.98
N TYR A 310 -8.69 -7.20 -3.28
CA TYR A 310 -7.90 -7.92 -4.27
C TYR A 310 -6.44 -7.46 -4.29
N VAL A 311 -6.18 -6.16 -4.37
CA VAL A 311 -4.82 -5.61 -4.38
C VAL A 311 -4.12 -5.85 -3.04
N ALA A 312 -4.85 -5.77 -1.91
CA ALA A 312 -4.33 -6.10 -0.59
C ALA A 312 -3.94 -7.59 -0.47
N TYR A 313 -4.74 -8.49 -1.04
CA TYR A 313 -4.42 -9.91 -1.10
C TYR A 313 -3.16 -10.16 -1.93
N LEU A 314 -3.01 -9.55 -3.12
CA LEU A 314 -1.81 -9.67 -3.95
C LEU A 314 -0.55 -9.19 -3.22
N LYS A 315 -0.65 -8.09 -2.46
CA LYS A 315 0.44 -7.63 -1.59
C LYS A 315 0.78 -8.67 -0.53
N ALA A 316 -0.22 -9.18 0.19
CA ALA A 316 -0.02 -10.15 1.26
C ALA A 316 0.52 -11.50 0.74
N ALA A 317 0.19 -11.89 -0.49
CA ALA A 317 0.73 -13.06 -1.19
C ALA A 317 2.13 -12.82 -1.79
N GLY A 318 2.61 -11.56 -1.84
CA GLY A 318 3.91 -11.21 -2.42
C GLY A 318 3.94 -11.25 -3.96
N THR A 319 2.78 -11.12 -4.62
CA THR A 319 2.65 -11.19 -6.10
C THR A 319 2.31 -9.84 -6.73
N LEU A 320 2.12 -8.79 -5.92
CA LEU A 320 1.73 -7.47 -6.44
C LEU A 320 2.80 -6.85 -7.37
N HIS A 321 4.08 -7.11 -7.12
CA HIS A 321 5.19 -6.61 -7.94
C HIS A 321 5.32 -7.31 -9.29
N ASP A 322 4.73 -8.49 -9.47
CA ASP A 322 4.76 -9.25 -10.74
C ASP A 322 3.90 -8.58 -11.83
N LYS A 323 3.14 -7.54 -11.47
CA LYS A 323 2.32 -6.74 -12.40
C LYS A 323 3.10 -5.64 -13.14
N LEU A 324 4.39 -5.47 -12.84
CA LEU A 324 5.30 -4.56 -13.55
C LEU A 324 5.91 -5.22 -14.77
#